data_de8092153426fa35afe915345cb661cb
#
_entry.id   de8092153426fa35afe915345cb661cb
#
_cell.length_a   1.000
_cell.length_b   1.000
_cell.length_c   1.000
_cell.angle_alpha   90.00
_cell.angle_beta   90.00
_cell.angle_gamma   90.00
#
_symmetry.space_group_name_H-M   'P 1'
#
loop_
_entity.id
_entity.type
_entity.pdbx_description
1 polymer ?
#
loop_
_entity_poly.entity_id
_entity_poly.type
_entity_poly.pdbx_seq_one_letter_code
_entity_poly.pdbx_strand_id
1 'polypeptide(L)'
;SSAASDVYKRQQVGVRPSNEYMFLIFVTPVGPYFKGGFAATPYVITRKYDRAAPLGTGIYKIGGNYAASLRASHEAHAAGYSAEFYLDAKEKKYIDECGAANFFGIKDNTYITPLSTSILPSITNKSLMQLAEDMGMKVERRPVAEEELTTFEEAGACGTAAVISPIERIDDPENGHSYVIAKDGKPGPVCTKLYNKLRGIQYGDEPDTHGWVTIVE
;
A
#
# COMPACT_ATOMS: atom_id res chain seq x y z
N SER A 1 4.54 17.12 30.02
CA SER A 1 5.74 16.40 30.46
C SER A 1 6.56 15.83 29.30
N SER A 2 5.98 15.24 28.27
CA SER A 2 6.75 14.77 27.08
C SER A 2 7.33 15.93 26.29
N ALA A 3 6.63 17.04 26.15
CA ALA A 3 7.11 18.25 25.51
C ALA A 3 8.32 18.85 26.26
N ALA A 4 8.29 18.88 27.58
CA ALA A 4 9.41 19.34 28.39
C ALA A 4 10.65 18.43 28.27
N SER A 5 10.45 17.11 28.15
CA SER A 5 11.53 16.15 27.92
C SER A 5 12.15 16.32 26.52
N ASP A 6 11.35 16.62 25.51
CA ASP A 6 11.85 16.87 24.14
C ASP A 6 12.65 18.19 24.07
N VAL A 7 12.18 19.23 24.72
CA VAL A 7 12.89 20.52 24.84
C VAL A 7 14.25 20.32 25.48
N TYR A 8 14.34 19.55 26.57
CA TYR A 8 15.60 19.29 27.25
C TYR A 8 16.57 18.49 26.39
N LYS A 9 16.11 17.45 25.69
CA LYS A 9 16.96 16.61 24.83
C LYS A 9 17.41 17.30 23.55
N ARG A 10 16.56 18.12 22.95
CA ARG A 10 16.81 18.73 21.62
C ARG A 10 17.14 20.21 21.70
N GLN A 11 17.12 20.79 22.89
CA GLN A 11 17.50 22.16 23.20
C GLN A 11 16.74 23.23 22.36
N GLN A 12 15.48 22.94 21.97
CA GLN A 12 14.67 23.84 21.17
C GLN A 12 13.21 23.80 21.59
N VAL A 13 12.61 24.98 21.70
CA VAL A 13 11.17 25.17 21.81
C VAL A 13 10.65 25.61 20.44
N GLY A 14 9.61 24.97 19.97
CA GLY A 14 8.98 25.28 18.68
C GLY A 14 9.38 24.35 17.55
N VAL A 15 8.56 24.37 16.48
CA VAL A 15 8.73 23.53 15.28
C VAL A 15 9.52 24.30 14.24
N ARG A 16 10.65 23.76 13.82
CA ARG A 16 11.45 24.30 12.72
C ARG A 16 12.22 23.17 12.01
N PRO A 17 12.69 23.39 10.77
CA PRO A 17 13.60 22.48 10.11
C PRO A 17 14.90 22.31 10.92
N SER A 18 15.49 21.10 10.88
CA SER A 18 16.82 20.87 11.42
C SER A 18 17.89 21.59 10.58
N ASN A 19 18.98 22.02 11.21
CA ASN A 19 20.13 22.58 10.50
C ASN A 19 21.05 21.48 9.96
N GLU A 20 20.93 20.26 10.50
CA GLU A 20 21.77 19.10 10.12
C GLU A 20 20.87 17.88 9.95
N TYR A 21 21.23 17.02 9.01
CA TYR A 21 20.50 15.78 8.71
C TYR A 21 21.48 14.62 8.70
N MET A 22 21.02 13.46 9.20
CA MET A 22 21.75 12.20 9.09
C MET A 22 21.01 11.30 8.09
N PHE A 23 21.71 10.84 7.06
CA PHE A 23 21.24 9.80 6.18
C PHE A 23 21.89 8.47 6.59
N LEU A 24 21.07 7.49 6.93
CA LEU A 24 21.51 6.18 7.40
C LEU A 24 20.87 5.08 6.55
N ILE A 25 21.70 4.15 6.06
CA ILE A 25 21.24 2.91 5.44
C ILE A 25 21.73 1.76 6.29
N PHE A 26 20.83 0.88 6.68
CA PHE A 26 21.20 -0.37 7.36
C PHE A 26 20.39 -1.53 6.78
N VAL A 27 20.93 -2.73 6.86
CA VAL A 27 20.29 -3.97 6.44
C VAL A 27 20.10 -4.91 7.63
N THR A 28 19.02 -5.67 7.61
CA THR A 28 18.73 -6.68 8.62
C THR A 28 18.08 -7.89 7.95
N PRO A 29 18.39 -9.12 8.37
CA PRO A 29 17.68 -10.30 7.92
C PRO A 29 16.20 -10.21 8.31
N VAL A 30 15.31 -10.54 7.37
CA VAL A 30 13.87 -10.58 7.62
C VAL A 30 13.28 -11.88 7.09
N GLY A 31 12.26 -12.39 7.77
CA GLY A 31 11.45 -13.51 7.29
C GLY A 31 10.36 -13.04 6.33
N PRO A 32 9.53 -13.97 5.82
CA PRO A 32 8.38 -13.65 4.99
C PRO A 32 7.42 -12.73 5.74
N TYR A 33 6.92 -11.70 5.07
CA TYR A 33 6.03 -10.70 5.67
C TYR A 33 4.73 -11.32 6.19
N PHE A 34 4.15 -12.25 5.44
CA PHE A 34 2.96 -12.98 5.86
C PHE A 34 3.33 -14.37 6.34
N LYS A 35 2.93 -14.71 7.58
CA LYS A 35 3.11 -16.07 8.15
C LYS A 35 2.37 -17.15 7.37
N GLY A 36 1.23 -16.80 6.72
CA GLY A 36 0.40 -17.67 5.90
C GLY A 36 0.85 -17.81 4.44
N GLY A 37 1.95 -17.15 4.03
CA GLY A 37 2.39 -17.15 2.64
C GLY A 37 1.58 -16.21 1.73
N PHE A 38 1.62 -16.45 0.42
CA PHE A 38 0.93 -15.67 -0.60
C PHE A 38 -0.55 -16.12 -0.69
N ALA A 39 -1.42 -15.47 0.07
CA ALA A 39 -2.86 -15.78 0.16
C ALA A 39 -3.69 -14.49 0.07
N ALA A 40 -4.92 -14.61 -0.42
CA ALA A 40 -5.86 -13.49 -0.42
C ALA A 40 -6.38 -13.24 1.00
N THR A 41 -6.50 -11.96 1.38
CA THR A 41 -6.86 -11.56 2.74
C THR A 41 -7.94 -10.48 2.76
N PRO A 42 -8.77 -10.41 3.83
CA PRO A 42 -9.82 -9.42 3.93
C PRO A 42 -9.30 -8.07 4.44
N TYR A 43 -9.92 -6.99 3.93
CA TYR A 43 -9.69 -5.61 4.32
C TYR A 43 -10.99 -4.96 4.79
N VAL A 44 -10.90 -3.85 5.52
CA VAL A 44 -12.06 -3.10 6.00
C VAL A 44 -11.92 -1.61 5.70
N ILE A 45 -12.94 -1.01 5.08
CA ILE A 45 -13.02 0.44 4.87
C ILE A 45 -13.18 1.12 6.23
N THR A 46 -12.32 2.09 6.50
CA THR A 46 -12.47 3.00 7.63
C THR A 46 -12.99 4.34 7.15
N ARG A 47 -14.17 4.74 7.63
CA ARG A 47 -14.74 6.06 7.36
C ARG A 47 -14.47 7.05 8.48
N LYS A 48 -14.04 6.54 9.66
CA LYS A 48 -13.74 7.34 10.86
C LYS A 48 -12.40 8.06 10.80
N TYR A 49 -11.44 7.50 10.05
CA TYR A 49 -10.06 7.96 10.04
C TYR A 49 -9.62 8.29 8.63
N ASP A 50 -8.78 9.32 8.52
CA ASP A 50 -8.09 9.67 7.29
C ASP A 50 -6.63 9.19 7.35
N ARG A 51 -6.10 8.72 6.22
CA ARG A 51 -4.68 8.40 6.13
C ARG A 51 -3.81 9.64 6.13
N ALA A 52 -4.20 10.64 5.36
CA ALA A 52 -3.51 11.92 5.23
C ALA A 52 -4.45 13.00 4.68
N ALA A 53 -4.17 14.25 4.99
CA ALA A 53 -4.87 15.37 4.37
C ALA A 53 -4.56 15.44 2.86
N PRO A 54 -5.50 15.90 2.01
CA PRO A 54 -5.34 15.95 0.55
C PRO A 54 -4.13 16.76 0.06
N LEU A 55 -3.77 17.83 0.77
CA LEU A 55 -2.59 18.68 0.50
C LEU A 55 -1.57 18.60 1.63
N GLY A 56 -1.58 17.49 2.37
CA GLY A 56 -0.67 17.24 3.48
C GLY A 56 0.59 16.48 3.08
N THR A 57 0.99 15.58 3.95
CA THR A 57 2.25 14.85 3.85
C THR A 57 2.11 13.43 3.29
N GLY A 58 0.94 13.07 2.74
CA GLY A 58 0.64 11.71 2.28
C GLY A 58 1.60 11.17 1.23
N ILE A 59 2.11 12.04 0.35
CA ILE A 59 3.09 11.67 -0.68
C ILE A 59 4.50 11.39 -0.13
N TYR A 60 4.75 11.69 1.14
CA TYR A 60 6.06 11.50 1.79
C TYR A 60 6.03 10.32 2.74
N LYS A 61 7.15 9.58 2.81
CA LYS A 61 7.30 8.46 3.75
C LYS A 61 7.81 8.99 5.10
N ILE A 62 6.90 9.52 5.91
CA ILE A 62 7.21 10.14 7.21
C ILE A 62 6.42 9.50 8.34
N GLY A 63 7.02 9.45 9.54
CA GLY A 63 6.43 8.81 10.72
C GLY A 63 5.06 9.34 11.13
N GLY A 64 4.78 10.63 10.87
CA GLY A 64 3.48 11.24 11.18
C GLY A 64 2.30 10.58 10.46
N ASN A 65 2.44 10.20 9.19
CA ASN A 65 1.40 9.50 8.44
C ASN A 65 1.10 8.12 9.05
N TYR A 66 2.14 7.41 9.50
CA TYR A 66 1.98 6.08 10.11
C TYR A 66 1.44 6.15 11.53
N ALA A 67 1.85 7.15 12.32
CA ALA A 67 1.29 7.37 13.64
C ALA A 67 -0.21 7.64 13.60
N ALA A 68 -0.69 8.40 12.61
CA ALA A 68 -2.12 8.67 12.41
C ALA A 68 -2.92 7.40 12.08
N SER A 69 -2.32 6.43 11.40
CA SER A 69 -3.00 5.18 11.00
C SER A 69 -3.07 4.11 12.10
N LEU A 70 -2.30 4.22 13.18
CA LEU A 70 -2.19 3.16 14.20
C LEU A 70 -3.54 2.78 14.82
N ARG A 71 -4.44 3.74 15.02
CA ARG A 71 -5.74 3.47 15.62
C ARG A 71 -6.65 2.71 14.67
N ALA A 72 -6.73 3.12 13.42
CA ALA A 72 -7.49 2.42 12.39
C ALA A 72 -6.97 0.99 12.17
N SER A 73 -5.65 0.82 12.10
CA SER A 73 -5.01 -0.47 11.99
C SER A 73 -5.31 -1.40 13.18
N HIS A 74 -5.27 -0.85 14.41
CA HIS A 74 -5.63 -1.62 15.61
C HIS A 74 -7.08 -2.11 15.56
N GLU A 75 -8.03 -1.23 15.20
CA GLU A 75 -9.45 -1.57 15.08
C GLU A 75 -9.69 -2.62 13.98
N ALA A 76 -9.03 -2.49 12.82
CA ALA A 76 -9.10 -3.46 11.74
C ALA A 76 -8.60 -4.85 12.15
N HIS A 77 -7.42 -4.92 12.76
CA HIS A 77 -6.86 -6.20 13.25
C HIS A 77 -7.69 -6.83 14.37
N ALA A 78 -8.21 -6.03 15.30
CA ALA A 78 -9.10 -6.52 16.35
C ALA A 78 -10.40 -7.12 15.81
N ALA A 79 -10.87 -6.64 14.65
CA ALA A 79 -12.03 -7.15 13.94
C ALA A 79 -11.69 -8.32 12.96
N GLY A 80 -10.43 -8.78 12.91
CA GLY A 80 -10.01 -9.92 12.09
C GLY A 80 -9.61 -9.61 10.65
N TYR A 81 -9.45 -8.34 10.30
CA TYR A 81 -8.98 -7.92 8.98
C TYR A 81 -7.46 -7.82 8.93
N SER A 82 -6.90 -7.97 7.73
CA SER A 82 -5.46 -7.84 7.50
C SER A 82 -4.98 -6.41 7.59
N ALA A 83 -5.79 -5.44 7.17
CA ALA A 83 -5.54 -4.02 7.31
C ALA A 83 -6.82 -3.21 7.07
N GLU A 84 -6.74 -1.94 7.42
CA GLU A 84 -7.70 -0.92 7.05
C GLU A 84 -7.54 -0.50 5.59
N PHE A 85 -8.66 -0.04 5.00
CA PHE A 85 -8.72 0.47 3.63
C PHE A 85 -9.19 1.92 3.67
N TYR A 86 -8.40 2.82 3.09
CA TYR A 86 -8.67 4.25 3.14
C TYR A 86 -9.30 4.78 1.87
N LEU A 87 -10.31 5.59 2.05
CA LEU A 87 -10.86 6.47 1.01
C LEU A 87 -10.28 7.89 1.19
N ASP A 88 -10.39 8.70 0.15
CA ASP A 88 -9.95 10.09 0.18
C ASP A 88 -10.58 10.87 1.33
N ALA A 89 -9.79 11.73 1.96
CA ALA A 89 -10.20 12.44 3.17
C ALA A 89 -11.29 13.50 2.91
N LYS A 90 -11.45 13.97 1.66
CA LYS A 90 -12.36 15.05 1.32
C LYS A 90 -13.79 14.57 1.04
N GLU A 91 -13.94 13.55 0.22
CA GLU A 91 -15.24 13.12 -0.28
C GLU A 91 -15.64 11.72 0.19
N LYS A 92 -14.69 10.95 0.73
CA LYS A 92 -14.87 9.54 1.09
C LYS A 92 -15.44 8.71 -0.07
N LYS A 93 -14.98 9.02 -1.28
CA LYS A 93 -15.47 8.46 -2.53
C LYS A 93 -14.40 7.71 -3.31
N TYR A 94 -13.18 8.21 -3.29
CA TYR A 94 -12.10 7.65 -4.08
C TYR A 94 -11.15 6.82 -3.21
N ILE A 95 -10.63 5.75 -3.76
CA ILE A 95 -9.68 4.87 -3.10
C ILE A 95 -8.33 5.61 -2.94
N ASP A 96 -7.78 5.60 -1.73
CA ASP A 96 -6.42 6.07 -1.46
C ASP A 96 -5.46 4.89 -1.28
N GLU A 97 -5.36 4.30 -0.11
CA GLU A 97 -4.39 3.25 0.20
C GLU A 97 -4.96 2.14 1.09
N CYS A 98 -4.28 1.00 1.12
CA CYS A 98 -4.57 -0.16 1.96
C CYS A 98 -3.57 -0.19 3.13
N GLY A 99 -3.94 0.36 4.29
CA GLY A 99 -3.00 0.48 5.41
C GLY A 99 -1.73 1.24 5.02
N ALA A 100 -0.61 0.56 4.98
CA ALA A 100 0.70 1.09 4.59
C ALA A 100 1.12 0.71 3.16
N ALA A 101 0.19 0.26 2.31
CA ALA A 101 0.43 -0.25 0.97
C ALA A 101 -0.48 0.43 -0.07
N ASN A 102 -0.01 0.55 -1.31
CA ASN A 102 -0.83 1.06 -2.40
C ASN A 102 -1.86 0.03 -2.85
N PHE A 103 -3.02 0.48 -3.31
CA PHE A 103 -4.04 -0.33 -3.95
C PHE A 103 -3.81 -0.45 -5.46
N PHE A 104 -4.13 -1.61 -6.02
CA PHE A 104 -4.39 -1.79 -7.44
C PHE A 104 -5.53 -2.79 -7.66
N GLY A 105 -6.23 -2.64 -8.78
CA GLY A 105 -7.23 -3.58 -9.27
C GLY A 105 -6.94 -4.00 -10.70
N ILE A 106 -7.40 -5.19 -11.08
CA ILE A 106 -7.31 -5.73 -12.44
C ILE A 106 -8.71 -5.86 -13.01
N LYS A 107 -8.90 -5.32 -14.22
CA LYS A 107 -10.15 -5.39 -14.97
C LYS A 107 -9.87 -5.33 -16.47
N ASP A 108 -10.50 -6.19 -17.26
CA ASP A 108 -10.41 -6.18 -18.72
C ASP A 108 -8.97 -6.05 -19.23
N ASN A 109 -8.06 -6.89 -18.72
CA ASN A 109 -6.62 -6.85 -19.01
C ASN A 109 -5.96 -5.47 -18.74
N THR A 110 -6.47 -4.73 -17.77
CA THR A 110 -5.96 -3.41 -17.37
C THR A 110 -5.54 -3.42 -15.90
N TYR A 111 -4.33 -2.95 -15.61
CA TYR A 111 -3.84 -2.66 -14.26
C TYR A 111 -4.26 -1.23 -13.90
N ILE A 112 -5.12 -1.09 -12.89
CA ILE A 112 -5.69 0.20 -12.47
C ILE A 112 -5.22 0.51 -11.06
N THR A 113 -4.60 1.68 -10.85
CA THR A 113 -4.15 2.10 -9.52
C THR A 113 -4.54 3.56 -9.25
N PRO A 114 -4.91 3.89 -8.00
CA PRO A 114 -5.31 5.25 -7.64
C PRO A 114 -4.22 6.30 -7.87
N LEU A 115 -4.66 7.48 -8.28
CA LEU A 115 -3.85 8.69 -8.33
C LEU A 115 -4.50 9.76 -7.44
N SER A 116 -3.80 10.17 -6.41
CA SER A 116 -4.22 11.26 -5.51
C SER A 116 -2.99 11.99 -4.97
N THR A 117 -3.20 13.19 -4.43
CA THR A 117 -2.16 13.99 -3.78
C THR A 117 -1.81 13.50 -2.38
N SER A 118 -2.54 12.52 -1.85
CA SER A 118 -2.31 11.93 -0.52
C SER A 118 -1.65 10.55 -0.57
N ILE A 119 -1.48 9.95 -1.75
CA ILE A 119 -0.93 8.60 -1.92
C ILE A 119 0.60 8.64 -2.06
N LEU A 120 1.30 7.75 -1.31
CA LEU A 120 2.74 7.57 -1.46
C LEU A 120 3.07 7.00 -2.86
N PRO A 121 3.96 7.65 -3.66
CA PRO A 121 4.40 7.13 -4.95
C PRO A 121 5.35 5.94 -4.75
N SER A 122 4.78 4.77 -4.56
CA SER A 122 5.47 3.51 -4.28
C SER A 122 6.38 3.07 -5.42
N ILE A 123 7.61 2.68 -5.11
CA ILE A 123 8.53 2.05 -6.08
C ILE A 123 7.96 0.69 -6.50
N THR A 124 7.47 -0.12 -5.57
CA THR A 124 6.85 -1.41 -5.90
C THR A 124 5.69 -1.26 -6.87
N ASN A 125 4.78 -0.29 -6.63
CA ASN A 125 3.67 -0.05 -7.57
C ASN A 125 4.16 0.37 -8.96
N LYS A 126 5.20 1.22 -9.03
CA LYS A 126 5.83 1.59 -10.32
C LYS A 126 6.41 0.37 -11.04
N SER A 127 7.09 -0.52 -10.32
CA SER A 127 7.62 -1.76 -10.91
C SER A 127 6.51 -2.68 -11.40
N LEU A 128 5.42 -2.81 -10.64
CA LEU A 128 4.27 -3.62 -11.04
C LEU A 128 3.54 -3.06 -12.26
N MET A 129 3.40 -1.73 -12.38
CA MET A 129 2.85 -1.08 -13.57
C MET A 129 3.71 -1.41 -14.81
N GLN A 130 5.04 -1.29 -14.70
CA GLN A 130 5.94 -1.62 -15.80
C GLN A 130 5.85 -3.10 -16.20
N LEU A 131 5.83 -4.01 -15.21
CA LEU A 131 5.68 -5.45 -15.48
C LEU A 131 4.30 -5.79 -16.09
N ALA A 132 3.25 -5.07 -15.74
CA ALA A 132 1.94 -5.22 -16.37
C ALA A 132 1.98 -4.80 -17.85
N GLU A 133 2.65 -3.69 -18.18
CA GLU A 133 2.89 -3.27 -19.57
C GLU A 133 3.71 -4.30 -20.34
N ASP A 134 4.78 -4.85 -19.77
CA ASP A 134 5.60 -5.91 -20.37
C ASP A 134 4.79 -7.20 -20.64
N MET A 135 3.73 -7.42 -19.86
CA MET A 135 2.80 -8.53 -20.06
C MET A 135 1.69 -8.23 -21.08
N GLY A 136 1.73 -7.06 -21.74
CA GLY A 136 0.74 -6.64 -22.71
C GLY A 136 -0.58 -6.15 -22.10
N MET A 137 -0.58 -5.76 -20.83
CA MET A 137 -1.73 -5.15 -20.19
C MET A 137 -1.74 -3.64 -20.42
N LYS A 138 -2.91 -3.03 -20.36
CA LYS A 138 -3.03 -1.58 -20.19
C LYS A 138 -2.73 -1.19 -18.75
N VAL A 139 -2.23 0.03 -18.55
CA VAL A 139 -2.02 0.61 -17.23
C VAL A 139 -2.76 1.94 -17.13
N GLU A 140 -3.59 2.07 -16.11
CA GLU A 140 -4.30 3.30 -15.79
C GLU A 140 -3.95 3.78 -14.38
N ARG A 141 -3.51 5.01 -14.29
CA ARG A 141 -3.30 5.70 -13.03
C ARG A 141 -4.20 6.92 -12.96
N ARG A 142 -5.30 6.80 -12.22
CA ARG A 142 -6.38 7.78 -12.16
C ARG A 142 -7.10 7.72 -10.81
N PRO A 143 -7.98 8.70 -10.48
CA PRO A 143 -8.91 8.50 -9.38
C PRO A 143 -9.75 7.24 -9.62
N VAL A 144 -9.90 6.40 -8.61
CA VAL A 144 -10.68 5.14 -8.65
C VAL A 144 -11.80 5.27 -7.61
N ALA A 145 -13.04 5.26 -8.07
CA ALA A 145 -14.18 5.38 -7.18
C ALA A 145 -14.40 4.07 -6.39
N GLU A 146 -14.92 4.18 -5.16
CA GLU A 146 -15.23 3.02 -4.31
C GLU A 146 -16.14 2.02 -5.01
N GLU A 147 -17.14 2.51 -5.75
CA GLU A 147 -18.11 1.68 -6.47
C GLU A 147 -17.46 0.79 -7.53
N GLU A 148 -16.29 1.17 -8.06
CA GLU A 148 -15.52 0.36 -9.01
C GLU A 148 -15.01 -0.95 -8.40
N LEU A 149 -14.94 -1.06 -7.06
CA LEU A 149 -14.58 -2.30 -6.37
C LEU A 149 -15.42 -3.50 -6.79
N THR A 150 -16.69 -3.28 -7.17
CA THR A 150 -17.59 -4.33 -7.68
C THR A 150 -17.19 -4.86 -9.05
N THR A 151 -16.33 -4.18 -9.78
CA THR A 151 -15.98 -4.48 -11.18
C THR A 151 -14.62 -5.12 -11.35
N PHE A 152 -13.80 -5.17 -10.31
CA PHE A 152 -12.47 -5.77 -10.39
C PHE A 152 -12.53 -7.30 -10.37
N GLU A 153 -11.78 -7.91 -11.26
CA GLU A 153 -11.58 -9.37 -11.36
C GLU A 153 -10.58 -9.85 -10.32
N GLU A 154 -9.55 -9.02 -10.06
CA GLU A 154 -8.54 -9.21 -9.04
C GLU A 154 -8.20 -7.87 -8.41
N ALA A 155 -7.74 -7.87 -7.17
CA ALA A 155 -7.17 -6.70 -6.53
C ALA A 155 -6.03 -7.08 -5.59
N GLY A 156 -5.16 -6.11 -5.32
CA GLY A 156 -4.05 -6.30 -4.41
C GLY A 156 -3.61 -5.00 -3.75
N ALA A 157 -3.03 -5.15 -2.58
CA ALA A 157 -2.21 -4.14 -1.93
C ALA A 157 -0.74 -4.41 -2.25
N CYS A 158 0.05 -3.39 -2.57
CA CYS A 158 1.45 -3.57 -2.94
C CYS A 158 2.39 -2.63 -2.17
N GLY A 159 3.54 -3.16 -1.82
CA GLY A 159 4.58 -2.43 -1.09
C GLY A 159 5.85 -3.25 -0.91
N THR A 160 6.94 -2.62 -0.48
CA THR A 160 8.27 -3.24 -0.41
C THR A 160 8.30 -4.52 0.42
N ALA A 161 7.61 -4.56 1.55
CA ALA A 161 7.70 -5.68 2.49
C ALA A 161 6.96 -6.94 1.98
N ALA A 162 5.77 -6.76 1.40
CA ALA A 162 4.90 -7.86 0.97
C ALA A 162 4.98 -8.15 -0.53
N VAL A 163 5.54 -7.21 -1.31
CA VAL A 163 5.45 -7.16 -2.77
C VAL A 163 4.00 -7.00 -3.21
N ILE A 164 3.18 -8.04 -3.13
CA ILE A 164 1.73 -8.02 -3.32
C ILE A 164 1.07 -8.79 -2.18
N SER A 165 0.02 -8.20 -1.61
CA SER A 165 -0.99 -8.87 -0.79
C SER A 165 -2.27 -8.93 -1.59
N PRO A 166 -2.68 -10.08 -2.12
CA PRO A 166 -3.96 -10.21 -2.81
C PRO A 166 -5.13 -9.93 -1.88
N ILE A 167 -6.16 -9.30 -2.40
CA ILE A 167 -7.35 -8.92 -1.64
C ILE A 167 -8.46 -9.94 -1.89
N GLU A 168 -8.96 -10.54 -0.79
CA GLU A 168 -10.11 -11.45 -0.83
C GLU A 168 -11.40 -10.66 -0.97
N ARG A 169 -11.62 -9.74 -0.03
CA ARG A 169 -12.78 -8.85 0.01
C ARG A 169 -12.44 -7.56 0.76
N ILE A 170 -13.25 -6.56 0.52
CA ILE A 170 -13.19 -5.28 1.24
C ILE A 170 -14.58 -5.04 1.83
N ASP A 171 -14.67 -5.03 3.15
CA ASP A 171 -15.92 -4.81 3.86
C ASP A 171 -16.07 -3.35 4.26
N ASP A 172 -17.27 -2.81 4.14
CA ASP A 172 -17.70 -1.50 4.64
C ASP A 172 -18.85 -1.67 5.65
N PRO A 173 -18.52 -1.90 6.93
CA PRO A 173 -19.54 -2.13 7.95
C PRO A 173 -20.45 -0.93 8.20
N GLU A 174 -19.98 0.29 7.96
CA GLU A 174 -20.77 1.51 8.17
C GLU A 174 -21.89 1.66 7.14
N ASN A 175 -21.68 1.22 5.91
CA ASN A 175 -22.69 1.24 4.84
C ASN A 175 -23.30 -0.14 4.55
N GLY A 176 -22.86 -1.19 5.24
CA GLY A 176 -23.36 -2.56 5.07
C GLY A 176 -22.98 -3.19 3.75
N HIS A 177 -21.87 -2.77 3.13
CA HIS A 177 -21.39 -3.31 1.86
C HIS A 177 -20.24 -4.32 2.09
N SER A 178 -20.12 -5.28 1.18
CA SER A 178 -18.98 -6.20 1.11
C SER A 178 -18.62 -6.43 -0.36
N TYR A 179 -17.44 -6.00 -0.74
CA TYR A 179 -16.91 -6.12 -2.11
C TYR A 179 -16.05 -7.38 -2.20
N VAL A 180 -16.66 -8.51 -2.60
CA VAL A 180 -15.97 -9.80 -2.73
C VAL A 180 -15.26 -9.89 -4.07
N ILE A 181 -13.92 -9.97 -4.03
CA ILE A 181 -13.05 -10.02 -5.22
C ILE A 181 -12.58 -11.46 -5.46
N ALA A 182 -11.85 -12.06 -4.54
CA ALA A 182 -11.40 -13.44 -4.65
C ALA A 182 -12.42 -14.41 -4.01
N LYS A 183 -13.41 -14.86 -4.78
CA LYS A 183 -14.53 -15.68 -4.30
C LYS A 183 -14.12 -17.03 -3.71
N ASP A 184 -12.99 -17.58 -4.14
CA ASP A 184 -12.43 -18.85 -3.66
C ASP A 184 -11.33 -18.64 -2.59
N GLY A 185 -11.11 -17.42 -2.14
CA GLY A 185 -10.07 -17.04 -1.16
C GLY A 185 -8.63 -17.18 -1.69
N LYS A 186 -8.45 -17.37 -3.01
CA LYS A 186 -7.12 -17.55 -3.61
C LYS A 186 -6.66 -16.29 -4.37
N PRO A 187 -5.35 -16.09 -4.44
CA PRO A 187 -4.78 -15.07 -5.32
C PRO A 187 -5.17 -15.32 -6.77
N GLY A 188 -5.56 -14.25 -7.48
CA GLY A 188 -5.84 -14.34 -8.89
C GLY A 188 -4.59 -14.59 -9.75
N PRO A 189 -4.76 -15.04 -11.01
CA PRO A 189 -3.65 -15.38 -11.89
C PRO A 189 -2.75 -14.19 -12.23
N VAL A 190 -3.28 -12.98 -12.38
CA VAL A 190 -2.49 -11.78 -12.70
C VAL A 190 -1.67 -11.35 -11.48
N CYS A 191 -2.29 -11.28 -10.29
CA CYS A 191 -1.60 -11.01 -9.04
C CYS A 191 -0.45 -12.01 -8.81
N THR A 192 -0.71 -13.30 -9.04
CA THR A 192 0.29 -14.37 -8.91
C THR A 192 1.44 -14.18 -9.88
N LYS A 193 1.15 -13.89 -11.15
CA LYS A 193 2.17 -13.70 -12.18
C LYS A 193 3.04 -12.47 -11.91
N LEU A 194 2.43 -11.35 -11.55
CA LEU A 194 3.15 -10.12 -11.18
C LEU A 194 4.03 -10.32 -9.94
N TYR A 195 3.49 -10.99 -8.91
CA TYR A 195 4.24 -11.32 -7.70
C TYR A 195 5.48 -12.15 -8.02
N ASN A 196 5.31 -13.27 -8.73
CA ASN A 196 6.40 -14.17 -9.09
C ASN A 196 7.44 -13.47 -9.97
N LYS A 197 7.00 -12.67 -10.94
CA LYS A 197 7.92 -11.94 -11.83
C LYS A 197 8.78 -10.94 -11.07
N LEU A 198 8.16 -10.10 -10.22
CA LEU A 198 8.92 -9.10 -9.45
C LEU A 198 9.85 -9.78 -8.45
N ARG A 199 9.39 -10.83 -7.76
CA ARG A 199 10.23 -11.61 -6.84
C ARG A 199 11.38 -12.29 -7.56
N GLY A 200 11.11 -12.90 -8.71
CA GLY A 200 12.14 -13.54 -9.53
C GLY A 200 13.24 -12.58 -9.93
N ILE A 201 12.90 -11.36 -10.35
CA ILE A 201 13.89 -10.31 -10.66
C ILE A 201 14.69 -9.94 -9.40
N GLN A 202 14.01 -9.73 -8.26
CA GLN A 202 14.66 -9.35 -6.99
C GLN A 202 15.65 -10.38 -6.47
N TYR A 203 15.41 -11.67 -6.72
CA TYR A 203 16.26 -12.78 -6.28
C TYR A 203 17.23 -13.29 -7.36
N GLY A 204 17.13 -12.77 -8.57
CA GLY A 204 17.98 -13.19 -9.70
C GLY A 204 17.52 -14.49 -10.38
N ASP A 205 16.29 -14.96 -10.08
CA ASP A 205 15.68 -16.13 -10.73
C ASP A 205 15.10 -15.80 -12.09
N GLU A 206 14.83 -14.51 -12.35
CA GLU A 206 14.31 -13.96 -13.58
C GLU A 206 15.23 -12.86 -14.12
N PRO A 207 15.33 -12.70 -15.44
CA PRO A 207 16.14 -11.65 -16.05
C PRO A 207 15.65 -10.25 -15.65
N ASP A 208 16.57 -9.39 -15.23
CA ASP A 208 16.31 -7.96 -15.02
C ASP A 208 16.48 -7.20 -16.34
N THR A 209 15.39 -7.02 -17.07
CA THR A 209 15.38 -6.30 -18.34
C THR A 209 15.32 -4.78 -18.17
N HIS A 210 15.14 -4.29 -16.94
CA HIS A 210 14.98 -2.87 -16.62
C HIS A 210 16.18 -2.26 -15.89
N GLY A 211 17.18 -3.08 -15.49
CA GLY A 211 18.34 -2.61 -14.75
C GLY A 211 18.00 -2.15 -13.31
N TRP A 212 17.04 -2.83 -12.65
CA TRP A 212 16.62 -2.49 -11.29
C TRP A 212 17.53 -3.08 -10.21
N VAL A 213 18.28 -4.11 -10.54
CA VAL A 213 19.14 -4.83 -9.61
C VAL A 213 20.60 -4.39 -9.79
N THR A 214 21.23 -3.99 -8.70
CA THR A 214 22.68 -3.73 -8.65
C THR A 214 23.34 -4.83 -7.85
N ILE A 215 24.27 -5.55 -8.46
CA ILE A 215 25.08 -6.56 -7.77
C ILE A 215 26.17 -5.84 -7.00
N VAL A 216 26.29 -6.15 -5.71
CA VAL A 216 27.35 -5.64 -4.83
C VAL A 216 28.39 -6.75 -4.71
N GLU A 217 29.64 -6.46 -5.17
CA GLU A 217 30.79 -7.35 -5.05
C GLU A 217 31.44 -7.28 -3.66
#